data_7b67bedc7ea8bf8ec78aac947942eab8
#
_entry.id   7b67bedc7ea8bf8ec78aac947942eab8
#
_cell.length_a   1.000
_cell.length_b   1.000
_cell.length_c   1.000
_cell.angle_alpha   90.00
_cell.angle_beta   90.00
_cell.angle_gamma   90.00
#
_symmetry.space_group_name_H-M   'P 1'
#
loop_
_entity.id
_entity.type
_entity.pdbx_description
1 polymer ?
#
loop_
_entity_poly.entity_id
_entity_poly.type
_entity_poly.pdbx_seq_one_letter_code
_entity_poly.pdbx_strand_id
1 'polypeptide(L)'
;FANVAFSDGSLLHGFNQRFAKRQPISAPNDVKRYFVTPQESGELCLMSCLLGENRDIFFPKLSANLHLITFSEIAKKYLLSLGFEPYECETEEEARNKCAELIKDKKWPCYFFESDTTGEKDFEEFYTDSEELDMDKLSSIGIIKNESHFDEEKLLFFDQKIKEIKNSSAWSREEIVKLFHEMIPDFGHKETGKFLDQRM
;
A
#
# COMPACT_ATOMS: atom_id res chain seq x y z
N PHE A 1 -8.76 -3.94 0.93
CA PHE A 1 -8.08 -4.89 0.04
C PHE A 1 -6.59 -4.97 0.39
N ALA A 2 -5.98 -6.16 0.29
CA ALA A 2 -4.54 -6.31 0.21
C ALA A 2 -4.01 -5.67 -1.10
N ASN A 3 -2.70 -5.40 -1.15
CA ASN A 3 -2.10 -4.82 -2.35
C ASN A 3 -2.13 -5.83 -3.50
N VAL A 4 -2.65 -5.43 -4.65
CA VAL A 4 -2.62 -6.27 -5.84
C VAL A 4 -1.23 -6.21 -6.46
N ALA A 5 -0.53 -7.35 -6.43
CA ALA A 5 0.85 -7.43 -6.90
C ALA A 5 0.97 -7.06 -8.39
N PHE A 6 1.96 -6.23 -8.70
CA PHE A 6 2.28 -5.77 -10.08
C PHE A 6 1.15 -5.04 -10.81
N SER A 7 0.14 -4.56 -10.10
CA SER A 7 -0.88 -3.69 -10.71
C SER A 7 -0.26 -2.38 -11.23
N ASP A 8 -0.87 -1.78 -12.24
CA ASP A 8 -0.40 -0.53 -12.83
C ASP A 8 -0.27 0.58 -11.78
N GLY A 9 0.86 1.29 -11.81
CA GLY A 9 1.18 2.34 -10.84
C GLY A 9 1.67 1.83 -9.48
N SER A 10 1.71 0.51 -9.24
CA SER A 10 2.27 -0.05 -8.00
C SER A 10 3.80 0.00 -7.97
N LEU A 11 4.39 0.00 -6.77
CA LEU A 11 5.85 -0.09 -6.61
C LEU A 11 6.41 -1.34 -7.30
N LEU A 12 5.71 -2.48 -7.23
CA LEU A 12 6.14 -3.71 -7.88
C LEU A 12 6.07 -3.63 -9.41
N HIS A 13 5.09 -2.90 -9.97
CA HIS A 13 5.08 -2.56 -11.40
C HIS A 13 6.32 -1.71 -11.75
N GLY A 14 6.71 -0.79 -10.86
CA GLY A 14 7.93 -0.02 -10.99
C GLY A 14 9.20 -0.88 -11.08
N PHE A 15 9.25 -2.06 -10.43
CA PHE A 15 10.38 -2.99 -10.58
C PHE A 15 10.50 -3.50 -12.02
N ASN A 16 9.38 -3.85 -12.68
CA ASN A 16 9.38 -4.23 -14.08
C ASN A 16 9.92 -3.12 -14.99
N GLN A 17 9.50 -1.88 -14.74
CA GLN A 17 9.94 -0.71 -15.50
C GLN A 17 11.44 -0.45 -15.31
N ARG A 18 11.93 -0.49 -14.07
CA ARG A 18 13.35 -0.30 -13.76
C ARG A 18 14.20 -1.42 -14.34
N PHE A 19 13.75 -2.66 -14.23
CA PHE A 19 14.43 -3.82 -14.81
C PHE A 19 14.56 -3.69 -16.34
N ALA A 20 13.48 -3.37 -17.04
CA ALA A 20 13.49 -3.17 -18.49
C ALA A 20 14.42 -2.04 -18.91
N LYS A 21 14.53 -0.98 -18.12
CA LYS A 21 15.42 0.17 -18.37
C LYS A 21 16.85 -0.03 -17.85
N ARG A 22 17.18 -1.19 -17.29
CA ARG A 22 18.46 -1.48 -16.63
C ARG A 22 18.82 -0.46 -15.56
N GLN A 23 17.86 -0.13 -14.72
CA GLN A 23 18.01 0.80 -13.60
C GLN A 23 18.07 0.03 -12.27
N PRO A 24 18.71 0.56 -11.22
CA PRO A 24 18.68 -0.05 -9.89
C PRO A 24 17.27 -0.25 -9.39
N ILE A 25 17.03 -1.32 -8.63
CA ILE A 25 15.80 -1.49 -7.87
C ILE A 25 15.93 -0.72 -6.54
N SER A 26 14.93 0.10 -6.23
CA SER A 26 14.88 0.86 -4.98
C SER A 26 13.56 0.55 -4.27
N ALA A 27 13.62 0.27 -2.97
CA ALA A 27 12.44 -0.11 -2.19
C ALA A 27 12.62 0.16 -0.68
N PRO A 28 11.54 0.48 0.06
CA PRO A 28 11.59 0.53 1.52
C PRO A 28 11.80 -0.88 2.09
N ASN A 29 12.55 -0.95 3.20
CA ASN A 29 12.90 -2.19 3.90
C ASN A 29 12.14 -2.41 5.21
N ASP A 30 11.45 -1.41 5.71
CA ASP A 30 10.70 -1.35 6.96
C ASP A 30 9.19 -1.46 6.78
N VAL A 31 8.68 -1.10 5.62
CA VAL A 31 7.25 -1.12 5.29
C VAL A 31 6.82 -2.53 4.87
N LYS A 32 5.81 -3.07 5.57
CA LYS A 32 5.26 -4.41 5.32
C LYS A 32 3.84 -4.33 4.77
N ARG A 33 3.55 -5.16 3.76
CA ARG A 33 2.24 -5.22 3.11
C ARG A 33 1.81 -6.66 2.87
N TYR A 34 0.49 -6.84 2.77
CA TYR A 34 -0.10 -8.06 2.23
C TYR A 34 -0.28 -7.93 0.73
N PHE A 35 0.06 -8.97 0.00
CA PHE A 35 -0.10 -8.99 -1.45
C PHE A 35 -1.01 -10.13 -1.88
N VAL A 36 -1.86 -9.83 -2.84
CA VAL A 36 -2.70 -10.80 -3.55
C VAL A 36 -2.43 -10.69 -5.05
N THR A 37 -2.66 -11.77 -5.76
CA THR A 37 -2.63 -11.75 -7.23
C THR A 37 -3.86 -11.01 -7.77
N PRO A 38 -3.84 -10.54 -9.04
CA PRO A 38 -5.03 -10.01 -9.69
C PRO A 38 -6.21 -10.99 -9.71
N GLN A 39 -5.92 -12.29 -9.86
CA GLN A 39 -6.93 -13.33 -9.82
C GLN A 39 -7.58 -13.44 -8.43
N GLU A 40 -6.80 -13.56 -7.37
CA GLU A 40 -7.30 -13.62 -5.98
C GLU A 40 -8.12 -12.37 -5.62
N SER A 41 -7.68 -11.20 -6.08
CA SER A 41 -8.44 -9.96 -5.90
C SER A 41 -9.80 -10.01 -6.60
N GLY A 42 -9.84 -10.51 -7.84
CA GLY A 42 -11.09 -10.70 -8.60
C GLY A 42 -12.03 -11.73 -7.96
N GLU A 43 -11.48 -12.85 -7.49
CA GLU A 43 -12.23 -13.89 -6.78
C GLU A 43 -12.83 -13.35 -5.48
N LEU A 44 -12.07 -12.57 -4.70
CA LEU A 44 -12.56 -11.94 -3.48
C LEU A 44 -13.70 -10.96 -3.75
N CYS A 45 -13.60 -10.15 -4.81
CA CYS A 45 -14.69 -9.28 -5.25
C CYS A 45 -15.95 -10.08 -5.64
N LEU A 46 -15.77 -11.14 -6.42
CA LEU A 46 -16.89 -11.98 -6.85
C LEU A 46 -17.57 -12.67 -5.65
N MET A 47 -16.79 -13.21 -4.72
CA MET A 47 -17.32 -13.80 -3.49
C MET A 47 -18.08 -12.78 -2.65
N SER A 48 -17.57 -11.56 -2.53
CA SER A 48 -18.26 -10.47 -1.82
C SER A 48 -19.62 -10.16 -2.45
N CYS A 49 -19.71 -10.14 -3.77
CA CYS A 49 -20.97 -9.90 -4.49
C CYS A 49 -21.99 -11.05 -4.32
N LEU A 50 -21.52 -12.30 -4.31
CA LEU A 50 -22.41 -13.47 -4.28
C LEU A 50 -22.83 -13.89 -2.88
N LEU A 51 -21.99 -13.70 -1.88
CA LEU A 51 -22.15 -14.25 -0.53
C LEU A 51 -22.29 -13.18 0.55
N GLY A 52 -22.03 -11.92 0.21
CA GLY A 52 -22.12 -10.81 1.13
C GLY A 52 -23.53 -10.31 1.35
N GLU A 53 -23.79 -9.80 2.52
CA GLU A 53 -24.94 -9.00 2.86
C GLU A 53 -24.62 -7.52 2.73
N ASN A 54 -25.63 -6.66 2.83
CA ASN A 54 -25.39 -5.23 2.77
C ASN A 54 -24.43 -4.78 3.87
N ARG A 55 -23.37 -4.05 3.51
CA ARG A 55 -22.29 -3.55 4.37
C ARG A 55 -21.27 -4.59 4.84
N ASP A 56 -21.34 -5.83 4.43
CA ASP A 56 -20.27 -6.79 4.68
C ASP A 56 -18.98 -6.36 3.97
N ILE A 57 -17.87 -6.37 4.70
CA ILE A 57 -16.55 -6.11 4.13
C ILE A 57 -15.72 -7.38 4.22
N PHE A 58 -15.41 -7.97 3.07
CA PHE A 58 -14.65 -9.22 2.98
C PHE A 58 -13.16 -8.96 3.02
N PHE A 59 -12.43 -9.76 3.79
CA PHE A 59 -10.97 -9.69 3.85
C PHE A 59 -10.35 -11.10 3.90
N PRO A 60 -9.15 -11.30 3.34
CA PRO A 60 -8.49 -12.60 3.44
C PRO A 60 -8.01 -12.83 4.89
N LYS A 61 -8.28 -14.01 5.44
CA LYS A 61 -7.74 -14.40 6.74
C LYS A 61 -6.24 -14.56 6.66
N LEU A 62 -5.55 -14.16 7.71
CA LEU A 62 -4.12 -14.39 7.84
C LEU A 62 -3.86 -15.90 7.90
N SER A 63 -3.02 -16.37 7.01
CA SER A 63 -2.63 -17.78 6.90
C SER A 63 -1.13 -17.88 6.67
N ALA A 64 -0.61 -19.11 6.66
CA ALA A 64 0.79 -19.35 6.32
C ALA A 64 1.17 -18.84 4.90
N ASN A 65 0.19 -18.71 4.01
CA ASN A 65 0.40 -18.24 2.63
C ASN A 65 0.22 -16.73 2.48
N LEU A 66 -0.57 -16.09 3.37
CA LEU A 66 -0.75 -14.64 3.39
C LEU A 66 -0.06 -14.08 4.61
N HIS A 67 1.12 -13.56 4.43
CA HIS A 67 1.94 -12.97 5.48
C HIS A 67 2.46 -11.59 5.05
N LEU A 68 2.78 -10.79 6.04
CA LEU A 68 3.41 -9.49 5.82
C LEU A 68 4.81 -9.67 5.24
N ILE A 69 5.08 -9.03 4.12
CA ILE A 69 6.37 -9.05 3.45
C ILE A 69 6.81 -7.62 3.13
N THR A 70 8.10 -7.33 3.26
CA THR A 70 8.66 -6.04 2.89
C THR A 70 8.84 -5.93 1.38
N PHE A 71 8.82 -4.69 0.87
CA PHE A 71 9.11 -4.45 -0.54
C PHE A 71 10.53 -4.87 -0.94
N SER A 72 11.50 -4.71 -0.03
CA SER A 72 12.88 -5.15 -0.24
C SER A 72 13.01 -6.67 -0.38
N GLU A 73 12.26 -7.45 0.43
CA GLU A 73 12.23 -8.92 0.29
C GLU A 73 11.59 -9.36 -1.03
N ILE A 74 10.53 -8.67 -1.48
CA ILE A 74 9.93 -8.92 -2.80
C ILE A 74 10.92 -8.60 -3.91
N ALA A 75 11.62 -7.46 -3.82
CA ALA A 75 12.63 -7.07 -4.80
C ALA A 75 13.72 -8.14 -4.95
N LYS A 76 14.22 -8.67 -3.82
CA LYS A 76 15.20 -9.77 -3.83
C LYS A 76 14.66 -11.03 -4.51
N LYS A 77 13.46 -11.47 -4.14
CA LYS A 77 12.81 -12.65 -4.76
C LYS A 77 12.54 -12.43 -6.25
N TYR A 78 12.10 -11.25 -6.63
CA TYR A 78 11.86 -10.85 -8.02
C TYR A 78 13.14 -10.98 -8.87
N LEU A 79 14.25 -10.41 -8.40
CA LEU A 79 15.54 -10.47 -9.11
C LEU A 79 16.07 -11.91 -9.23
N LEU A 80 15.99 -12.69 -8.16
CA LEU A 80 16.37 -14.11 -8.17
C LEU A 80 15.55 -14.90 -9.19
N SER A 81 14.24 -14.65 -9.30
CA SER A 81 13.38 -15.31 -10.30
C SER A 81 13.77 -14.98 -11.75
N LEU A 82 14.40 -13.83 -11.97
CA LEU A 82 14.92 -13.41 -13.27
C LEU A 82 16.39 -13.83 -13.52
N GLY A 83 16.98 -14.58 -12.58
CA GLY A 83 18.34 -15.08 -12.69
C GLY A 83 19.44 -14.07 -12.37
N PHE A 84 19.11 -13.06 -11.54
CA PHE A 84 20.06 -12.07 -11.04
C PHE A 84 20.20 -12.18 -9.53
N GLU A 85 21.42 -12.04 -9.02
CA GLU A 85 21.71 -11.90 -7.60
C GLU A 85 21.49 -10.44 -7.18
N PRO A 86 20.67 -10.14 -6.15
CA PRO A 86 20.53 -8.78 -5.65
C PRO A 86 21.82 -8.33 -4.96
N TYR A 87 22.32 -7.16 -5.35
CA TYR A 87 23.51 -6.52 -4.76
C TYR A 87 23.06 -5.24 -4.04
N GLU A 88 23.11 -5.26 -2.71
CA GLU A 88 22.71 -4.11 -1.88
C GLU A 88 23.81 -3.04 -1.90
N CYS A 89 23.42 -1.82 -2.24
CA CYS A 89 24.26 -0.64 -2.22
C CYS A 89 23.89 0.26 -1.03
N GLU A 90 24.86 0.97 -0.49
CA GLU A 90 24.66 1.86 0.65
C GLU A 90 23.95 3.16 0.26
N THR A 91 24.11 3.58 -1.00
CA THR A 91 23.49 4.81 -1.52
C THR A 91 22.86 4.62 -2.89
N GLU A 92 21.90 5.47 -3.21
CA GLU A 92 21.27 5.49 -4.52
C GLU A 92 22.30 5.81 -5.63
N GLU A 93 23.24 6.70 -5.37
CA GLU A 93 24.30 7.08 -6.30
C GLU A 93 25.22 5.89 -6.59
N GLU A 94 25.61 5.14 -5.58
CA GLU A 94 26.39 3.91 -5.74
C GLU A 94 25.67 2.91 -6.63
N ALA A 95 24.35 2.67 -6.35
CA ALA A 95 23.55 1.75 -7.13
C ALA A 95 23.47 2.16 -8.61
N ARG A 96 23.32 3.44 -8.89
CA ARG A 96 23.31 3.98 -10.26
C ARG A 96 24.66 3.80 -10.96
N ASN A 97 25.75 4.14 -10.30
CA ASN A 97 27.10 4.09 -10.87
C ASN A 97 27.58 2.67 -11.16
N LYS A 98 27.24 1.70 -10.33
CA LYS A 98 27.61 0.29 -10.47
C LYS A 98 26.71 -0.52 -11.42
N CYS A 99 25.63 0.05 -11.92
CA CYS A 99 24.57 -0.68 -12.62
C CYS A 99 25.12 -1.44 -13.86
N ALA A 100 25.87 -0.78 -14.71
CA ALA A 100 26.39 -1.36 -15.94
C ALA A 100 27.40 -2.51 -15.72
N GLU A 101 28.19 -2.44 -14.65
CA GLU A 101 29.19 -3.45 -14.27
C GLU A 101 28.48 -4.66 -13.64
N LEU A 102 27.68 -4.45 -12.61
CA LEU A 102 27.02 -5.53 -11.86
C LEU A 102 26.11 -6.38 -12.74
N ILE A 103 25.37 -5.76 -13.67
CA ILE A 103 24.44 -6.49 -14.55
C ILE A 103 25.21 -7.47 -15.47
N LYS A 104 26.45 -7.17 -15.89
CA LYS A 104 27.29 -8.10 -16.68
C LYS A 104 27.62 -9.35 -15.86
N ASP A 105 27.81 -9.19 -14.56
CA ASP A 105 28.16 -10.25 -13.62
C ASP A 105 26.92 -10.97 -13.03
N LYS A 106 25.74 -10.80 -13.66
CA LYS A 106 24.47 -11.35 -13.17
C LYS A 106 24.09 -10.89 -11.76
N LYS A 107 24.58 -9.74 -11.34
CA LYS A 107 24.16 -9.04 -10.12
C LYS A 107 23.32 -7.84 -10.48
N TRP A 108 22.34 -7.50 -9.63
CA TRP A 108 21.49 -6.34 -9.86
C TRP A 108 21.60 -5.37 -8.69
N PRO A 109 21.96 -4.10 -8.93
CA PRO A 109 22.09 -3.14 -7.85
C PRO A 109 20.74 -2.80 -7.23
N CYS A 110 20.70 -2.82 -5.90
CA CYS A 110 19.54 -2.52 -5.10
C CYS A 110 19.89 -1.44 -4.08
N TYR A 111 18.99 -0.51 -3.87
CA TYR A 111 19.05 0.45 -2.78
C TYR A 111 17.83 0.32 -1.90
N PHE A 112 18.02 -0.12 -0.67
CA PHE A 112 16.96 -0.29 0.31
C PHE A 112 17.09 0.78 1.40
N PHE A 113 15.96 1.41 1.74
CA PHE A 113 15.93 2.56 2.65
C PHE A 113 14.76 2.44 3.63
N GLU A 114 14.84 3.17 4.74
CA GLU A 114 13.71 3.33 5.66
C GLU A 114 12.72 4.33 5.07
N SER A 115 11.42 3.99 5.12
CA SER A 115 10.39 4.88 4.59
C SER A 115 10.24 6.12 5.46
N ASP A 116 10.19 7.25 4.81
CA ASP A 116 9.90 8.55 5.42
C ASP A 116 8.74 9.26 4.71
N THR A 117 7.92 8.50 3.98
CA THR A 117 6.81 9.02 3.19
C THR A 117 5.65 9.45 4.08
N THR A 118 5.09 10.63 3.79
CA THR A 118 3.91 11.16 4.48
C THR A 118 2.72 10.21 4.36
N GLY A 119 2.07 9.93 5.49
CA GLY A 119 0.84 9.14 5.56
C GLY A 119 1.05 7.63 5.37
N GLU A 120 2.29 7.14 5.29
CA GLU A 120 2.55 5.71 5.19
C GLU A 120 2.42 5.01 6.55
N LYS A 121 1.70 3.88 6.57
CA LYS A 121 1.64 2.99 7.73
C LYS A 121 2.78 1.98 7.68
N ASP A 122 3.33 1.62 8.83
CA ASP A 122 4.40 0.62 8.96
C ASP A 122 3.90 -0.77 8.49
N PHE A 123 2.63 -1.09 8.76
CA PHE A 123 1.99 -2.33 8.33
C PHE A 123 0.50 -2.11 8.02
N GLU A 124 -0.06 -2.99 7.21
CA GLU A 124 -1.48 -3.00 6.86
C GLU A 124 -2.30 -3.77 7.90
N GLU A 125 -3.49 -3.25 8.17
CA GLU A 125 -4.51 -3.89 8.99
C GLU A 125 -5.76 -4.08 8.14
N PHE A 126 -6.44 -5.22 8.27
CA PHE A 126 -7.71 -5.46 7.59
C PHE A 126 -8.90 -4.98 8.38
N TYR A 127 -8.78 -4.96 9.69
CA TYR A 127 -9.83 -4.58 10.64
C TYR A 127 -9.19 -3.98 11.90
N THR A 128 -10.02 -3.32 12.70
CA THR A 128 -9.66 -2.76 13.99
C THR A 128 -10.32 -3.57 15.13
N ASP A 129 -9.84 -3.42 16.36
CA ASP A 129 -10.38 -4.12 17.53
C ASP A 129 -11.83 -3.75 17.85
N SER A 130 -12.34 -2.64 17.30
CA SER A 130 -13.70 -2.17 17.51
C SER A 130 -14.72 -2.74 16.52
N GLU A 131 -14.28 -3.47 15.51
CA GLU A 131 -15.14 -4.01 14.45
C GLU A 131 -15.64 -5.41 14.80
N GLU A 132 -16.90 -5.70 14.48
CA GLU A 132 -17.49 -7.02 14.63
C GLU A 132 -17.09 -7.91 13.46
N LEU A 133 -16.52 -9.09 13.77
CA LEU A 133 -15.98 -10.02 12.78
C LEU A 133 -16.74 -11.33 12.74
N ASP A 134 -17.13 -11.77 11.55
CA ASP A 134 -17.54 -13.14 11.28
C ASP A 134 -16.35 -13.90 10.68
N MET A 135 -15.74 -14.76 11.49
CA MET A 135 -14.58 -15.60 11.10
C MET A 135 -14.98 -17.02 10.75
N ASP A 136 -16.25 -17.41 10.87
CA ASP A 136 -16.69 -18.81 10.79
C ASP A 136 -17.42 -19.13 9.47
N LYS A 137 -18.06 -18.14 8.84
CA LYS A 137 -18.84 -18.33 7.61
C LYS A 137 -18.03 -18.91 6.45
N LEU A 138 -16.77 -18.50 6.29
CA LEU A 138 -15.90 -18.94 5.21
C LEU A 138 -14.53 -19.38 5.77
N SER A 139 -13.91 -20.40 5.18
CA SER A 139 -12.65 -20.97 5.70
C SER A 139 -11.47 -20.01 5.60
N SER A 140 -11.31 -19.32 4.46
CA SER A 140 -10.13 -18.50 4.14
C SER A 140 -10.41 -17.01 4.13
N ILE A 141 -11.66 -16.58 4.35
CA ILE A 141 -12.09 -15.19 4.29
C ILE A 141 -12.84 -14.86 5.57
N GLY A 142 -12.49 -13.73 6.17
CA GLY A 142 -13.22 -13.09 7.24
C GLY A 142 -14.16 -12.02 6.70
N ILE A 143 -15.18 -11.68 7.46
CA ILE A 143 -16.17 -10.67 7.13
C ILE A 143 -16.26 -9.69 8.28
N ILE A 144 -16.08 -8.40 8.00
CA ILE A 144 -16.41 -7.34 8.94
C ILE A 144 -17.91 -7.06 8.77
N LYS A 145 -18.66 -7.18 9.85
CA LYS A 145 -20.08 -6.81 9.94
C LYS A 145 -20.19 -5.32 10.26
N ASN A 146 -20.19 -4.52 9.19
CA ASN A 146 -20.12 -3.08 9.36
C ASN A 146 -21.52 -2.47 9.57
N GLU A 147 -21.79 -2.06 10.80
CA GLU A 147 -23.00 -1.27 11.12
C GLU A 147 -22.81 0.19 10.68
N SER A 148 -23.89 0.81 10.20
CA SER A 148 -23.79 2.23 9.86
C SER A 148 -24.06 3.08 11.09
N HIS A 149 -23.00 3.65 11.60
CA HIS A 149 -23.07 4.75 12.55
C HIS A 149 -22.55 6.01 11.85
N PHE A 150 -23.44 6.92 11.50
CA PHE A 150 -23.03 8.20 10.92
C PHE A 150 -23.84 9.35 11.52
N ASP A 151 -23.16 10.46 11.68
CA ASP A 151 -23.74 11.73 12.09
C ASP A 151 -24.03 12.54 10.81
N GLU A 152 -25.31 12.71 10.49
CA GLU A 152 -25.75 13.37 9.27
C GLU A 152 -25.32 14.86 9.25
N GLU A 153 -25.38 15.54 10.39
CA GLU A 153 -24.98 16.95 10.48
C GLU A 153 -23.47 17.11 10.23
N LYS A 154 -22.67 16.21 10.79
CA LYS A 154 -21.24 16.17 10.62
C LYS A 154 -20.85 15.84 9.16
N LEU A 155 -21.59 14.93 8.53
CA LEU A 155 -21.38 14.59 7.12
C LEU A 155 -21.70 15.78 6.19
N LEU A 156 -22.83 16.46 6.44
CA LEU A 156 -23.22 17.66 5.69
C LEU A 156 -22.19 18.79 5.87
N PHE A 157 -21.71 18.99 7.09
CA PHE A 157 -20.65 19.97 7.37
C PHE A 157 -19.38 19.65 6.59
N PHE A 158 -18.95 18.39 6.61
CA PHE A 158 -17.76 17.93 5.86
C PHE A 158 -17.91 18.19 4.36
N ASP A 159 -19.05 17.78 3.77
CA ASP A 159 -19.34 17.99 2.34
C ASP A 159 -19.32 19.48 1.95
N GLN A 160 -19.93 20.32 2.79
CA GLN A 160 -19.91 21.76 2.59
C GLN A 160 -18.49 22.31 2.63
N LYS A 161 -17.67 21.92 3.62
CA LYS A 161 -16.31 22.40 3.78
C LYS A 161 -15.39 21.94 2.65
N ILE A 162 -15.51 20.71 2.18
CA ILE A 162 -14.76 20.23 1.01
C ILE A 162 -15.13 21.03 -0.24
N LYS A 163 -16.40 21.36 -0.44
CA LYS A 163 -16.85 22.21 -1.55
C LYS A 163 -16.30 23.64 -1.45
N GLU A 164 -16.28 24.23 -0.25
CA GLU A 164 -15.68 25.54 -0.01
C GLU A 164 -14.18 25.52 -0.36
N ILE A 165 -13.42 24.55 0.16
CA ILE A 165 -12.00 24.37 -0.13
C ILE A 165 -11.75 24.17 -1.64
N LYS A 166 -12.53 23.31 -2.29
CA LYS A 166 -12.42 23.04 -3.73
C LYS A 166 -12.68 24.29 -4.60
N ASN A 167 -13.60 25.15 -4.18
CA ASN A 167 -13.95 26.38 -4.89
C ASN A 167 -13.05 27.57 -4.51
N SER A 168 -12.24 27.44 -3.46
CA SER A 168 -11.26 28.44 -3.08
C SER A 168 -10.08 28.45 -4.05
N SER A 169 -9.57 29.61 -4.38
CA SER A 169 -8.33 29.74 -5.15
C SER A 169 -7.07 29.52 -4.31
N ALA A 170 -7.21 29.44 -2.99
CA ALA A 170 -6.13 29.20 -2.04
C ALA A 170 -6.58 28.14 -1.03
N TRP A 171 -5.97 26.98 -1.07
CA TRP A 171 -6.18 25.90 -0.11
C TRP A 171 -4.84 25.39 0.40
N SER A 172 -4.81 24.86 1.61
CA SER A 172 -3.62 24.24 2.17
C SER A 172 -3.91 22.78 2.52
N ARG A 173 -2.83 22.00 2.59
CA ARG A 173 -2.92 20.63 3.04
C ARG A 173 -3.38 20.53 4.49
N GLU A 174 -2.88 21.43 5.32
CA GLU A 174 -3.19 21.51 6.74
C GLU A 174 -4.70 21.69 6.96
N GLU A 175 -5.37 22.52 6.15
CA GLU A 175 -6.83 22.69 6.20
C GLU A 175 -7.56 21.39 5.87
N ILE A 176 -7.10 20.66 4.86
CA ILE A 176 -7.69 19.37 4.46
C ILE A 176 -7.47 18.32 5.57
N VAL A 177 -6.25 18.19 6.07
CA VAL A 177 -5.91 17.23 7.15
C VAL A 177 -6.72 17.54 8.40
N LYS A 178 -6.84 18.82 8.78
CA LYS A 178 -7.66 19.23 9.91
C LYS A 178 -9.12 18.83 9.74
N LEU A 179 -9.69 19.05 8.56
CA LEU A 179 -11.07 18.67 8.27
C LEU A 179 -11.27 17.15 8.36
N PHE A 180 -10.30 16.35 7.92
CA PHE A 180 -10.34 14.88 8.09
C PHE A 180 -10.25 14.47 9.57
N HIS A 181 -9.44 15.12 10.39
CA HIS A 181 -9.41 14.87 11.84
C HIS A 181 -10.73 15.24 12.53
N GLU A 182 -11.40 16.28 12.08
CA GLU A 182 -12.74 16.65 12.60
C GLU A 182 -13.80 15.60 12.23
N MET A 183 -13.68 15.01 11.04
CA MET A 183 -14.60 13.97 10.56
C MET A 183 -14.30 12.60 11.17
N ILE A 184 -13.04 12.22 11.24
CA ILE A 184 -12.54 10.91 11.67
C ILE A 184 -11.62 11.12 12.87
N PRO A 185 -12.09 10.95 14.13
CA PRO A 185 -11.29 11.23 15.33
C PRO A 185 -9.98 10.44 15.40
N ASP A 186 -9.99 9.20 14.90
CA ASP A 186 -8.84 8.28 14.90
C ASP A 186 -8.01 8.35 13.61
N PHE A 187 -8.11 9.45 12.86
CA PHE A 187 -7.34 9.65 11.64
C PHE A 187 -5.84 9.78 11.93
N GLY A 188 -5.12 8.66 11.79
CA GLY A 188 -3.69 8.52 12.15
C GLY A 188 -2.72 9.11 11.12
N HIS A 189 -2.98 10.30 10.57
CA HIS A 189 -2.09 10.94 9.59
C HIS A 189 -0.77 11.39 10.24
N LYS A 190 0.37 10.99 9.64
CA LYS A 190 1.72 11.47 9.99
C LYS A 190 2.25 12.32 8.84
N GLU A 191 2.51 13.59 9.10
CA GLU A 191 3.09 14.51 8.11
C GLU A 191 4.62 14.51 8.23
N THR A 192 5.33 14.14 7.18
CA THR A 192 6.80 14.15 7.10
C THR A 192 7.32 15.17 6.08
N GLY A 193 6.44 15.76 5.28
CA GLY A 193 6.79 16.67 4.20
C GLY A 193 7.42 15.99 2.97
N LYS A 194 7.48 14.65 2.96
CA LYS A 194 8.02 13.87 1.84
C LYS A 194 6.92 13.05 1.18
N PHE A 195 6.86 13.08 -0.14
CA PHE A 195 5.79 12.46 -0.91
C PHE A 195 6.35 11.43 -1.87
N LEU A 196 5.56 10.40 -2.14
CA LEU A 196 5.92 9.28 -2.99
C LEU A 196 6.33 9.76 -4.40
N ASP A 197 5.62 10.74 -4.96
CA ASP A 197 5.89 11.29 -6.30
C ASP A 197 7.26 11.94 -6.44
N GLN A 198 7.93 12.26 -5.33
CA GLN A 198 9.28 12.84 -5.34
C GLN A 198 10.39 11.79 -5.45
N ARG A 199 10.05 10.50 -5.31
CA ARG A 199 10.99 9.36 -5.26
C ARG A 199 10.81 8.34 -6.37
N MET A 200 9.83 8.53 -7.24
CA MET A 200 9.57 7.64 -8.38
C MET A 200 10.28 8.07 -9.67
#